data_e345eab8d5b9f086e4ae873397c8f5b7
#
_entry.id   e345eab8d5b9f086e4ae873397c8f5b7
#
_cell.length_a   1.000
_cell.length_b   1.000
_cell.length_c   1.000
_cell.angle_alpha   90.00
_cell.angle_beta   90.00
_cell.angle_gamma   90.00
#
_symmetry.space_group_name_H-M   'P 1'
#
loop_
_entity.id
_entity.type
_entity.pdbx_description
1 polymer ?
#
loop_
_entity_poly.entity_id
_entity_poly.type
_entity_poly.pdbx_seq_one_letter_code
_entity_poly.pdbx_strand_id
1 'polypeptide(L)'
;MRVTAFVLVALVASMSGSLAVTSQPQQVDTSKMTEELISQLDNEGQIEAIIQFYDKPTEGVWRAIRSMGVEVISQLTVLHGGLVVGDSTKISRLSGLSVVKHMEANLQIEHFYLPGDQNNAESMMHETVTWVNASLAWHRAIIDTEGALKTESDLSLSEYDGEGATAVDLDTGIDGEHPDFDCGEPWTGEKLIWSAKWTGVAWVDAPNCNSDTSSGHGTHVGGTIAGNGDASGGRRLGTAKGATIVALGTGDGASIFAAVEGLEWTYQHSRPGLNEYNIRVVSNSWGTNGDYNPSNAVTLLTDMLTYDNQVAVIFAASNSGGSGDESEDDLRTNVYANTPSAISVAALTHD
;
A
#
# COMPACT_ATOMS: atom_id res chain seq x y z
N MET A 1 -3.20 51.72 -57.30
CA MET A 1 -2.94 51.38 -55.88
C MET A 1 -2.93 49.86 -55.75
N ARG A 2 -1.78 49.26 -55.59
CA ARG A 2 -1.62 47.81 -55.37
C ARG A 2 -1.38 47.60 -53.90
N VAL A 3 -2.27 46.88 -53.24
CA VAL A 3 -2.15 46.48 -51.82
C VAL A 3 -1.44 45.15 -51.82
N THR A 4 -0.23 45.15 -51.28
CA THR A 4 0.57 43.93 -51.11
C THR A 4 0.24 43.32 -49.72
N ALA A 5 -0.40 42.12 -49.71
CA ALA A 5 -0.65 41.39 -48.50
C ALA A 5 0.62 40.63 -48.04
N PHE A 6 1.15 40.95 -46.88
CA PHE A 6 2.18 40.16 -46.21
C PHE A 6 1.56 38.97 -45.52
N VAL A 7 1.90 37.76 -45.98
CA VAL A 7 1.61 36.51 -45.30
C VAL A 7 2.72 36.27 -44.30
N LEU A 8 2.39 36.38 -43.01
CA LEU A 8 3.28 36.00 -41.90
C LEU A 8 3.20 34.48 -41.72
N VAL A 9 4.21 33.75 -42.20
CA VAL A 9 4.37 32.34 -41.91
C VAL A 9 5.02 32.22 -40.53
N ALA A 10 4.22 31.84 -39.52
CA ALA A 10 4.73 31.47 -38.22
C ALA A 10 5.37 30.08 -38.29
N LEU A 11 6.69 30.03 -38.24
CA LEU A 11 7.46 28.81 -38.08
C LEU A 11 7.27 28.31 -36.65
N VAL A 12 6.42 27.32 -36.43
CA VAL A 12 6.39 26.56 -35.17
C VAL A 12 7.59 25.61 -35.22
N ALA A 13 8.70 26.04 -34.62
CA ALA A 13 9.82 25.14 -34.34
C ALA A 13 9.38 24.19 -33.22
N SER A 14 9.06 22.95 -33.59
CA SER A 14 8.95 21.84 -32.63
C SER A 14 10.34 21.62 -32.03
N MET A 15 10.56 22.11 -30.84
CA MET A 15 11.74 21.74 -30.05
C MET A 15 11.54 20.29 -29.56
N SER A 16 11.88 19.33 -30.39
CA SER A 16 12.27 17.99 -29.96
C SER A 16 13.64 18.11 -29.27
N GLY A 17 13.59 18.47 -27.98
CA GLY A 17 14.77 18.44 -27.13
C GLY A 17 15.26 17.01 -26.99
N SER A 18 16.17 16.55 -27.86
CA SER A 18 17.01 15.42 -27.54
C SER A 18 17.88 15.86 -26.37
N LEU A 19 17.59 15.35 -25.18
CA LEU A 19 18.52 15.43 -24.04
C LEU A 19 19.81 14.73 -24.49
N ALA A 20 20.79 15.51 -24.92
CA ALA A 20 22.14 15.03 -25.13
C ALA A 20 22.66 14.67 -23.73
N VAL A 21 22.73 13.38 -23.43
CA VAL A 21 23.48 12.86 -22.29
C VAL A 21 24.94 13.22 -22.55
N THR A 22 25.38 14.34 -22.00
CA THR A 22 26.77 14.77 -22.06
C THR A 22 27.65 13.73 -21.37
N SER A 23 28.74 13.32 -21.99
CA SER A 23 29.70 12.32 -21.52
C SER A 23 30.62 12.79 -20.38
N GLN A 24 30.18 13.74 -19.56
CA GLN A 24 30.85 14.09 -18.31
C GLN A 24 30.49 13.01 -17.28
N PRO A 25 31.45 12.57 -16.44
CA PRO A 25 31.13 11.68 -15.33
C PRO A 25 30.09 12.40 -14.46
N GLN A 26 28.86 11.86 -14.45
CA GLN A 26 27.80 12.42 -13.63
C GLN A 26 28.22 12.30 -12.17
N GLN A 27 28.27 13.45 -11.50
CA GLN A 27 28.58 13.50 -10.08
C GLN A 27 27.41 12.84 -9.32
N VAL A 28 27.74 11.87 -8.46
CA VAL A 28 26.75 11.23 -7.57
C VAL A 28 26.15 12.30 -6.66
N ASP A 29 24.84 12.33 -6.56
CA ASP A 29 24.09 13.24 -5.70
C ASP A 29 23.38 12.42 -4.60
N THR A 30 24.06 12.26 -3.47
CA THR A 30 23.53 11.49 -2.34
C THR A 30 22.35 12.15 -1.65
N SER A 31 22.11 13.46 -1.87
CA SER A 31 20.95 14.13 -1.30
C SER A 31 19.60 13.64 -1.84
N LYS A 32 19.64 12.89 -2.95
CA LYS A 32 18.48 12.25 -3.56
C LYS A 32 18.27 10.80 -3.11
N MET A 33 19.10 10.27 -2.23
CA MET A 33 19.08 8.88 -1.80
C MET A 33 18.71 8.76 -0.33
N THR A 34 18.01 7.69 0.02
CA THR A 34 17.83 7.33 1.43
C THR A 34 19.14 6.81 2.03
N GLU A 35 19.27 6.88 3.36
CA GLU A 35 20.45 6.39 4.08
C GLU A 35 20.64 4.89 3.87
N GLU A 36 19.56 4.12 3.83
CA GLU A 36 19.57 2.69 3.58
C GLU A 36 20.14 2.38 2.18
N LEU A 37 19.73 3.14 1.16
CA LEU A 37 20.30 2.98 -0.18
C LEU A 37 21.79 3.34 -0.19
N ILE A 38 22.19 4.44 0.44
CA ILE A 38 23.59 4.85 0.54
C ILE A 38 24.42 3.75 1.22
N SER A 39 23.91 3.18 2.31
CA SER A 39 24.58 2.07 3.03
C SER A 39 24.73 0.82 2.14
N GLN A 40 23.79 0.53 1.26
CA GLN A 40 23.90 -0.59 0.32
C GLN A 40 24.94 -0.37 -0.78
N LEU A 41 25.25 0.90 -1.13
CA LEU A 41 26.25 1.20 -2.16
C LEU A 41 27.67 0.77 -1.77
N ASP A 42 27.92 0.56 -0.50
CA ASP A 42 29.23 0.07 0.02
C ASP A 42 29.38 -1.46 -0.13
N ASN A 43 28.30 -2.16 -0.46
CA ASN A 43 28.30 -3.62 -0.60
C ASN A 43 28.61 -4.05 -2.04
N GLU A 44 29.29 -5.20 -2.19
CA GLU A 44 29.43 -5.86 -3.47
C GLU A 44 28.12 -6.60 -3.84
N GLY A 45 27.67 -6.45 -5.10
CA GLY A 45 26.51 -7.17 -5.61
C GLY A 45 25.57 -6.31 -6.43
N GLN A 46 24.41 -6.87 -6.71
CA GLN A 46 23.30 -6.16 -7.35
C GLN A 46 22.47 -5.45 -6.30
N ILE A 47 22.16 -4.21 -6.56
CA ILE A 47 21.34 -3.36 -5.69
C ILE A 47 20.01 -3.11 -6.41
N GLU A 48 18.93 -3.30 -5.70
CA GLU A 48 17.59 -2.93 -6.12
C GLU A 48 17.24 -1.56 -5.55
N ALA A 49 16.84 -0.63 -6.40
CA ALA A 49 16.44 0.69 -5.99
C ALA A 49 15.11 1.10 -6.63
N ILE A 50 14.24 1.73 -5.85
CA ILE A 50 13.06 2.40 -6.34
C ILE A 50 13.48 3.82 -6.72
N ILE A 51 13.31 4.18 -8.00
CA ILE A 51 13.66 5.49 -8.54
C ILE A 51 12.40 6.29 -8.82
N GLN A 52 12.41 7.56 -8.46
CA GLN A 52 11.33 8.52 -8.74
C GLN A 52 11.86 9.68 -9.58
N PHE A 53 11.04 10.18 -10.48
CA PHE A 53 11.36 11.30 -11.36
C PHE A 53 10.49 12.53 -11.02
N TYR A 54 10.96 13.73 -11.38
CA TYR A 54 10.16 14.94 -11.25
C TYR A 54 8.92 14.92 -12.13
N ASP A 55 9.06 14.40 -13.36
CA ASP A 55 7.98 14.29 -14.33
C ASP A 55 7.88 12.85 -14.83
N LYS A 56 6.74 12.51 -15.43
CA LYS A 56 6.53 11.18 -16.02
C LYS A 56 7.65 10.85 -17.02
N PRO A 57 8.45 9.80 -16.76
CA PRO A 57 9.58 9.47 -17.62
C PRO A 57 9.11 9.01 -19.00
N THR A 58 9.78 9.51 -20.03
CA THR A 58 9.58 9.03 -21.41
C THR A 58 10.34 7.73 -21.63
N GLU A 59 9.98 7.00 -22.69
CA GLU A 59 10.78 5.82 -23.09
C GLU A 59 12.25 6.18 -23.42
N GLY A 60 12.51 7.44 -23.77
CA GLY A 60 13.88 7.96 -23.94
C GLY A 60 14.69 7.94 -22.65
N VAL A 61 14.07 8.30 -21.52
CA VAL A 61 14.69 8.25 -20.18
C VAL A 61 15.00 6.80 -19.81
N TRP A 62 14.04 5.90 -19.97
CA TRP A 62 14.24 4.48 -19.65
C TRP A 62 15.33 3.83 -20.52
N ARG A 63 15.38 4.16 -21.81
CA ARG A 63 16.49 3.70 -22.71
C ARG A 63 17.84 4.24 -22.25
N ALA A 64 17.91 5.49 -21.81
CA ALA A 64 19.16 6.07 -21.30
C ALA A 64 19.64 5.32 -20.05
N ILE A 65 18.74 5.01 -19.11
CA ILE A 65 19.03 4.22 -17.90
C ILE A 65 19.56 2.83 -18.29
N ARG A 66 18.87 2.12 -19.20
CA ARG A 66 19.33 0.81 -19.69
C ARG A 66 20.69 0.90 -20.37
N SER A 67 20.99 1.99 -21.09
CA SER A 67 22.30 2.19 -21.73
C SER A 67 23.45 2.41 -20.75
N MET A 68 23.13 2.80 -19.49
CA MET A 68 24.10 2.87 -18.39
C MET A 68 24.39 1.49 -17.77
N GLY A 69 23.75 0.43 -18.28
CA GLY A 69 23.90 -0.94 -17.80
C GLY A 69 23.06 -1.24 -16.55
N VAL A 70 22.01 -0.47 -16.33
CA VAL A 70 21.02 -0.67 -15.27
C VAL A 70 19.81 -1.39 -15.86
N GLU A 71 19.35 -2.43 -15.21
CA GLU A 71 18.12 -3.13 -15.56
C GLU A 71 16.91 -2.36 -15.02
N VAL A 72 15.85 -2.26 -15.81
CA VAL A 72 14.56 -1.68 -15.41
C VAL A 72 13.58 -2.83 -15.29
N ILE A 73 13.20 -3.19 -14.07
CA ILE A 73 12.36 -4.34 -13.76
C ILE A 73 10.90 -3.99 -13.99
N SER A 74 10.45 -2.86 -13.43
CA SER A 74 9.07 -2.39 -13.53
C SER A 74 9.01 -0.87 -13.56
N GLN A 75 7.88 -0.33 -14.03
CA GLN A 75 7.63 1.10 -14.13
C GLN A 75 6.36 1.47 -13.37
N LEU A 76 6.49 2.38 -12.43
CA LEU A 76 5.39 2.98 -11.67
C LEU A 76 4.75 4.10 -12.49
N THR A 77 3.44 4.07 -12.62
CA THR A 77 2.71 5.04 -13.44
C THR A 77 2.21 6.24 -12.64
N VAL A 78 1.87 6.04 -11.37
CA VAL A 78 1.35 7.08 -10.46
C VAL A 78 2.49 7.91 -9.90
N LEU A 79 3.53 7.25 -9.35
CA LEU A 79 4.69 7.92 -8.76
C LEU A 79 5.72 8.41 -9.80
N HIS A 80 5.48 8.18 -11.10
CA HIS A 80 6.47 8.52 -12.13
C HIS A 80 7.85 7.92 -11.84
N GLY A 81 7.90 6.61 -11.59
CA GLY A 81 9.11 5.94 -11.13
C GLY A 81 9.22 4.50 -11.61
N GLY A 82 10.00 3.69 -10.90
CA GLY A 82 10.13 2.26 -11.17
C GLY A 82 11.18 1.57 -10.33
N LEU A 83 11.23 0.25 -10.45
CA LEU A 83 12.27 -0.59 -9.85
C LEU A 83 13.41 -0.76 -10.84
N VAL A 84 14.63 -0.48 -10.39
CA VAL A 84 15.86 -0.63 -11.16
C VAL A 84 16.87 -1.49 -10.41
N VAL A 85 17.69 -2.24 -11.16
CA VAL A 85 18.71 -3.14 -10.61
C VAL A 85 20.05 -2.90 -11.30
N GLY A 86 21.12 -2.86 -10.52
CA GLY A 86 22.47 -2.69 -11.02
C GLY A 86 23.52 -2.78 -9.93
N ASP A 87 24.80 -2.76 -10.30
CA ASP A 87 25.87 -2.63 -9.31
C ASP A 87 25.89 -1.23 -8.67
N SER A 88 26.58 -1.11 -7.54
CA SER A 88 26.64 0.13 -6.75
C SER A 88 27.08 1.35 -7.57
N THR A 89 28.04 1.17 -8.47
CA THR A 89 28.55 2.25 -9.33
C THR A 89 27.48 2.73 -10.32
N LYS A 90 26.70 1.82 -10.90
CA LYS A 90 25.65 2.16 -11.86
C LYS A 90 24.46 2.81 -11.16
N ILE A 91 24.00 2.22 -10.04
CA ILE A 91 22.89 2.75 -9.26
C ILE A 91 23.22 4.16 -8.73
N SER A 92 24.41 4.35 -8.14
CA SER A 92 24.78 5.67 -7.61
C SER A 92 24.81 6.76 -8.69
N ARG A 93 25.22 6.46 -9.91
CA ARG A 93 25.24 7.42 -11.03
C ARG A 93 23.84 7.90 -11.44
N LEU A 94 22.79 7.12 -11.21
CA LEU A 94 21.43 7.54 -11.54
C LEU A 94 21.03 8.81 -10.77
N SER A 95 21.51 8.97 -9.55
CA SER A 95 21.21 10.16 -8.73
C SER A 95 21.72 11.46 -9.35
N GLY A 96 22.79 11.39 -10.13
CA GLY A 96 23.34 12.55 -10.85
C GLY A 96 22.48 13.00 -12.05
N LEU A 97 21.49 12.22 -12.47
CA LEU A 97 20.57 12.61 -13.54
C LEU A 97 19.64 13.73 -13.03
N SER A 98 19.54 14.82 -13.80
CA SER A 98 18.69 15.97 -13.43
C SER A 98 17.22 15.65 -13.38
N VAL A 99 16.79 14.61 -14.09
CA VAL A 99 15.39 14.13 -14.10
C VAL A 99 15.02 13.31 -12.87
N VAL A 100 16.02 12.76 -12.14
CA VAL A 100 15.81 11.96 -10.93
C VAL A 100 15.52 12.86 -9.76
N LYS A 101 14.40 12.59 -9.10
CA LYS A 101 13.91 13.29 -7.92
C LYS A 101 14.38 12.62 -6.63
N HIS A 102 14.20 11.31 -6.52
CA HIS A 102 14.47 10.54 -5.32
C HIS A 102 14.82 9.09 -5.67
N MET A 103 15.58 8.44 -4.79
CA MET A 103 15.92 7.02 -4.88
C MET A 103 15.94 6.42 -3.48
N GLU A 104 15.32 5.26 -3.31
CA GLU A 104 15.28 4.52 -2.07
C GLU A 104 15.62 3.04 -2.26
N ALA A 105 16.10 2.38 -1.23
CA ALA A 105 16.40 0.95 -1.27
C ALA A 105 15.10 0.14 -1.34
N ASN A 106 15.09 -0.92 -2.16
CA ASN A 106 14.01 -1.91 -2.15
C ASN A 106 14.26 -2.93 -1.03
N LEU A 107 13.90 -2.56 0.20
CA LEU A 107 14.06 -3.42 1.37
C LEU A 107 12.95 -4.46 1.43
N GLN A 108 13.20 -5.53 2.19
CA GLN A 108 12.14 -6.46 2.61
C GLN A 108 11.22 -5.78 3.60
N ILE A 109 9.93 -6.01 3.49
CA ILE A 109 8.95 -5.64 4.51
C ILE A 109 8.75 -6.81 5.47
N GLU A 110 8.40 -6.49 6.71
CA GLU A 110 8.01 -7.46 7.71
C GLU A 110 6.48 -7.43 7.86
N HIS A 111 5.86 -8.59 7.77
CA HIS A 111 4.47 -8.76 8.20
C HIS A 111 4.43 -8.94 9.72
N PHE A 112 3.52 -8.24 10.38
CA PHE A 112 3.48 -8.18 11.82
C PHE A 112 2.64 -9.30 12.41
N TYR A 113 3.27 -10.49 12.52
CA TYR A 113 2.68 -11.65 13.19
C TYR A 113 2.54 -11.43 14.68
N LEU A 114 1.49 -11.97 15.28
CA LEU A 114 1.39 -12.00 16.73
C LEU A 114 2.58 -12.78 17.31
N PRO A 115 3.35 -12.23 18.28
CA PRO A 115 4.38 -12.97 18.95
C PRO A 115 3.72 -14.08 19.79
N GLY A 116 4.07 -15.31 19.52
CA GLY A 116 3.61 -16.45 20.29
C GLY A 116 3.11 -17.61 19.43
N ASP A 117 2.88 -18.73 20.06
CA ASP A 117 2.54 -20.01 19.48
C ASP A 117 1.39 -19.92 18.45
N GLN A 118 1.73 -19.96 17.17
CA GLN A 118 0.77 -20.00 16.06
C GLN A 118 -0.25 -21.15 16.17
N ASN A 119 0.02 -22.15 17.03
CA ASN A 119 -0.86 -23.29 17.28
C ASN A 119 -1.93 -23.02 18.35
N ASN A 120 -1.85 -21.95 19.11
CA ASN A 120 -2.74 -21.62 20.21
C ASN A 120 -3.41 -20.22 20.12
N ALA A 121 -3.26 -19.51 19.02
CA ALA A 121 -3.97 -18.25 18.81
C ALA A 121 -5.47 -18.56 18.57
N GLU A 122 -6.21 -18.77 19.64
CA GLU A 122 -7.67 -18.71 19.53
C GLU A 122 -8.07 -17.29 19.13
N SER A 123 -8.81 -17.18 18.05
CA SER A 123 -9.34 -15.89 17.63
C SER A 123 -10.23 -15.32 18.75
N MET A 124 -9.78 -14.24 19.36
CA MET A 124 -10.50 -13.51 20.40
C MET A 124 -11.54 -12.54 19.82
N MET A 125 -11.91 -12.70 18.54
CA MET A 125 -12.76 -11.74 17.82
C MET A 125 -14.09 -11.47 18.53
N HIS A 126 -14.71 -12.48 19.14
CA HIS A 126 -15.98 -12.28 19.86
C HIS A 126 -15.83 -11.38 21.10
N GLU A 127 -14.65 -11.31 21.69
CA GLU A 127 -14.31 -10.38 22.76
C GLU A 127 -13.90 -9.02 22.20
N THR A 128 -13.04 -9.02 21.19
CA THR A 128 -12.49 -7.80 20.56
C THR A 128 -13.58 -6.91 19.99
N VAL A 129 -14.56 -7.45 19.26
CA VAL A 129 -15.67 -6.65 18.71
C VAL A 129 -16.51 -6.01 19.80
N THR A 130 -16.60 -6.64 20.97
CA THR A 130 -17.28 -6.07 22.16
C THR A 130 -16.42 -4.97 22.79
N TRP A 131 -15.12 -5.18 22.92
CA TRP A 131 -14.19 -4.22 23.51
C TRP A 131 -14.10 -2.92 22.71
N VAL A 132 -14.01 -3.01 21.38
CA VAL A 132 -13.98 -1.83 20.50
C VAL A 132 -15.38 -1.26 20.23
N ASN A 133 -16.41 -1.77 20.90
CA ASN A 133 -17.82 -1.36 20.72
C ASN A 133 -18.34 -1.51 19.27
N ALA A 134 -17.75 -2.38 18.46
CA ALA A 134 -18.22 -2.63 17.09
C ALA A 134 -19.67 -3.11 17.09
N SER A 135 -20.06 -3.95 18.05
CA SER A 135 -21.43 -4.40 18.21
C SER A 135 -22.42 -3.26 18.44
N LEU A 136 -22.03 -2.16 19.10
CA LEU A 136 -22.87 -0.98 19.23
C LEU A 136 -23.04 -0.24 17.90
N ALA A 137 -22.00 -0.19 17.08
CA ALA A 137 -22.10 0.38 15.73
C ALA A 137 -23.03 -0.45 14.85
N TRP A 138 -22.97 -1.79 14.95
CA TRP A 138 -23.86 -2.68 14.21
C TRP A 138 -25.32 -2.49 14.59
N HIS A 139 -25.61 -2.27 15.90
CA HIS A 139 -26.97 -2.08 16.43
C HIS A 139 -27.35 -0.61 16.56
N ARG A 140 -26.56 0.32 16.07
CA ARG A 140 -26.80 1.77 16.12
C ARG A 140 -27.19 2.34 17.46
N ALA A 141 -26.28 2.47 18.38
CA ALA A 141 -26.38 3.52 19.38
C ALA A 141 -25.95 4.85 18.73
N ILE A 142 -26.82 5.55 18.02
CA ILE A 142 -26.56 6.92 17.59
C ILE A 142 -26.87 7.84 18.74
N ILE A 143 -25.86 8.58 19.19
CA ILE A 143 -26.05 9.74 20.01
C ILE A 143 -26.51 10.86 19.06
N ASP A 144 -27.72 11.36 19.23
CA ASP A 144 -28.19 12.50 18.44
C ASP A 144 -27.44 13.79 18.81
N THR A 145 -27.71 14.86 18.08
CA THR A 145 -27.08 16.18 18.30
C THR A 145 -27.36 16.77 19.68
N GLU A 146 -28.26 16.18 20.44
CA GLU A 146 -28.66 16.59 21.81
C GLU A 146 -28.07 15.67 22.88
N GLY A 147 -27.27 14.64 22.47
CA GLY A 147 -26.63 13.71 23.42
C GLY A 147 -27.52 12.58 23.93
N ALA A 148 -28.67 12.37 23.34
CA ALA A 148 -29.57 11.29 23.71
C ALA A 148 -29.31 10.03 22.86
N LEU A 149 -29.24 8.85 23.51
CA LEU A 149 -29.21 7.56 22.87
C LEU A 149 -30.57 7.30 22.17
N LYS A 150 -30.54 7.18 20.83
CA LYS A 150 -31.70 6.72 20.07
C LYS A 150 -31.71 5.20 20.02
N THR A 151 -32.81 4.58 20.40
CA THR A 151 -33.03 3.14 20.39
C THR A 151 -33.57 2.69 19.02
N GLU A 152 -33.39 1.40 18.69
CA GLU A 152 -33.78 0.76 17.41
C GLU A 152 -35.21 1.07 16.93
N SER A 153 -36.14 1.41 17.84
CA SER A 153 -37.51 1.72 17.48
C SER A 153 -37.69 3.04 16.73
N ASP A 154 -36.71 3.93 16.75
CA ASP A 154 -36.84 5.29 16.22
C ASP A 154 -36.25 5.48 14.83
N LEU A 155 -35.65 4.43 14.25
CA LEU A 155 -34.86 4.57 13.05
C LEU A 155 -35.12 3.43 12.06
N SER A 156 -35.46 3.76 10.83
CA SER A 156 -35.35 2.85 9.65
C SER A 156 -33.86 2.70 9.32
N LEU A 157 -33.18 1.70 9.90
CA LEU A 157 -31.73 1.76 10.03
C LEU A 157 -31.02 0.63 9.28
N SER A 158 -30.16 0.99 8.36
CA SER A 158 -29.01 0.19 7.96
C SER A 158 -28.02 0.08 9.12
N GLU A 159 -27.47 -1.08 9.37
CA GLU A 159 -26.41 -1.30 10.35
C GLU A 159 -25.13 -0.58 9.90
N TYR A 160 -24.34 -0.03 10.82
CA TYR A 160 -23.01 0.50 10.52
C TYR A 160 -21.99 -0.64 10.68
N ASP A 161 -22.09 -1.65 9.84
CA ASP A 161 -21.27 -2.84 9.86
C ASP A 161 -20.28 -2.93 8.68
N GLY A 162 -20.21 -1.87 7.89
CA GLY A 162 -19.36 -1.78 6.70
C GLY A 162 -20.08 -2.09 5.40
N GLU A 163 -21.40 -2.39 5.40
CA GLU A 163 -22.15 -2.61 4.17
C GLU A 163 -21.95 -1.46 3.17
N GLY A 164 -21.68 -1.83 1.92
CA GLY A 164 -21.41 -0.87 0.83
C GLY A 164 -20.03 -0.24 0.86
N ALA A 165 -19.12 -0.71 1.70
CA ALA A 165 -17.72 -0.30 1.69
C ALA A 165 -16.79 -1.48 1.42
N THR A 166 -15.67 -1.24 0.76
CA THR A 166 -14.63 -2.24 0.50
C THR A 166 -13.34 -1.85 1.21
N ALA A 167 -12.76 -2.81 1.90
CA ALA A 167 -11.39 -2.74 2.40
C ALA A 167 -10.44 -3.45 1.43
N VAL A 168 -9.33 -2.82 1.10
CA VAL A 168 -8.19 -3.49 0.46
C VAL A 168 -7.34 -4.07 1.59
N ASP A 169 -7.10 -5.37 1.56
CA ASP A 169 -6.13 -6.05 2.41
C ASP A 169 -4.84 -6.25 1.61
N LEU A 170 -3.87 -5.37 1.82
CA LEU A 170 -2.56 -5.44 1.20
C LEU A 170 -1.61 -6.16 2.16
N ASP A 171 -1.50 -7.48 1.99
CA ASP A 171 -0.86 -8.39 2.95
C ASP A 171 -0.23 -9.59 2.25
N THR A 172 -0.02 -10.69 2.94
CA THR A 172 0.52 -11.94 2.36
C THR A 172 -0.40 -12.57 1.33
N GLY A 173 -1.71 -12.34 1.46
CA GLY A 173 -2.79 -12.90 0.65
C GLY A 173 -3.90 -13.50 1.50
N ILE A 174 -5.04 -13.81 0.88
CA ILE A 174 -6.22 -14.38 1.55
C ILE A 174 -6.57 -15.73 0.95
N ASP A 175 -6.90 -16.72 1.81
CA ASP A 175 -7.55 -17.96 1.44
C ASP A 175 -9.05 -17.73 1.19
N GLY A 176 -9.41 -17.47 -0.06
CA GLY A 176 -10.79 -17.25 -0.46
C GLY A 176 -11.67 -18.50 -0.42
N GLU A 177 -11.08 -19.68 -0.21
CA GLU A 177 -11.82 -20.93 0.01
C GLU A 177 -12.27 -21.09 1.48
N HIS A 178 -11.75 -20.23 2.39
CA HIS A 178 -12.16 -20.22 3.78
C HIS A 178 -13.62 -19.75 3.90
N PRO A 179 -14.48 -20.46 4.68
CA PRO A 179 -15.91 -20.16 4.75
C PRO A 179 -16.26 -18.72 5.11
N ASP A 180 -15.39 -18.04 5.87
CA ASP A 180 -15.64 -16.65 6.30
C ASP A 180 -15.47 -15.61 5.18
N PHE A 181 -15.02 -16.04 3.99
CA PHE A 181 -14.81 -15.11 2.86
C PHE A 181 -15.77 -15.27 1.70
N ASP A 182 -16.39 -16.43 1.57
CA ASP A 182 -17.44 -16.72 0.57
C ASP A 182 -17.14 -16.05 -0.80
N CYS A 183 -16.01 -16.45 -1.41
CA CYS A 183 -15.57 -15.84 -2.68
C CYS A 183 -16.51 -16.14 -3.84
N GLY A 184 -17.07 -17.35 -3.89
CA GLY A 184 -17.83 -17.84 -5.05
C GLY A 184 -16.97 -17.94 -6.32
N GLU A 185 -17.46 -18.64 -7.33
CA GLU A 185 -16.78 -18.79 -8.62
C GLU A 185 -17.58 -18.11 -9.74
N PRO A 186 -16.99 -17.32 -10.61
CA PRO A 186 -15.75 -16.52 -10.52
C PRO A 186 -16.03 -15.12 -9.93
N TRP A 187 -15.62 -14.87 -8.71
CA TRP A 187 -15.79 -13.58 -8.01
C TRP A 187 -17.25 -13.17 -7.81
N THR A 188 -18.14 -14.15 -7.61
CA THR A 188 -19.58 -13.93 -7.37
C THR A 188 -19.94 -13.97 -5.89
N GLY A 189 -18.96 -14.18 -5.02
CA GLY A 189 -19.15 -14.18 -3.58
C GLY A 189 -19.43 -12.80 -3.01
N GLU A 190 -20.02 -12.78 -1.84
CA GLU A 190 -20.47 -11.54 -1.22
C GLU A 190 -19.37 -10.86 -0.39
N LYS A 191 -18.27 -11.56 -0.10
CA LYS A 191 -17.26 -11.08 0.85
C LYS A 191 -15.93 -10.76 0.19
N LEU A 192 -15.23 -11.73 -0.37
CA LEU A 192 -14.00 -11.52 -1.12
C LEU A 192 -14.34 -11.30 -2.60
N ILE A 193 -14.41 -10.05 -3.01
CA ILE A 193 -14.88 -9.67 -4.35
C ILE A 193 -13.79 -9.67 -5.43
N TRP A 194 -12.53 -9.65 -5.02
CA TRP A 194 -11.38 -9.85 -5.90
C TRP A 194 -10.14 -10.19 -5.09
N SER A 195 -9.27 -11.03 -5.64
CA SER A 195 -8.00 -11.42 -5.02
C SER A 195 -6.92 -11.61 -6.08
N ALA A 196 -5.74 -11.07 -5.84
CA ALA A 196 -4.60 -11.18 -6.74
C ALA A 196 -3.30 -11.49 -6.01
N LYS A 197 -2.37 -12.13 -6.73
CA LYS A 197 -1.00 -12.39 -6.27
C LYS A 197 -0.02 -11.50 -7.01
N TRP A 198 0.94 -10.97 -6.27
CA TRP A 198 2.11 -10.33 -6.85
C TRP A 198 3.10 -11.36 -7.37
N THR A 199 3.51 -11.25 -8.63
CA THR A 199 4.45 -12.18 -9.29
C THR A 199 5.91 -11.70 -9.30
N GLY A 200 6.18 -10.53 -8.70
CA GLY A 200 7.45 -9.83 -8.81
C GLY A 200 7.45 -8.76 -9.91
N VAL A 201 6.51 -8.83 -10.85
CA VAL A 201 6.43 -7.89 -11.99
C VAL A 201 5.00 -7.44 -12.32
N ALA A 202 3.98 -8.18 -11.87
CA ALA A 202 2.56 -7.86 -12.12
C ALA A 202 1.65 -8.51 -11.09
N TRP A 203 0.48 -7.91 -10.90
CA TRP A 203 -0.65 -8.52 -10.23
C TRP A 203 -1.33 -9.51 -11.18
N VAL A 204 -1.62 -10.70 -10.71
CA VAL A 204 -2.38 -11.72 -11.44
C VAL A 204 -3.51 -12.25 -10.58
N ASP A 205 -4.65 -12.50 -11.19
CA ASP A 205 -5.81 -13.08 -10.50
C ASP A 205 -5.42 -14.36 -9.77
N ALA A 206 -5.82 -14.48 -8.52
CA ALA A 206 -5.54 -15.64 -7.71
C ALA A 206 -6.42 -16.83 -8.14
N PRO A 207 -5.85 -17.99 -8.47
CA PRO A 207 -6.65 -19.17 -8.80
C PRO A 207 -7.55 -19.55 -7.62
N ASN A 208 -8.80 -19.89 -7.90
CA ASN A 208 -9.81 -20.26 -6.89
C ASN A 208 -9.96 -19.21 -5.79
N CYS A 209 -9.80 -17.93 -6.14
CA CYS A 209 -9.81 -16.81 -5.18
C CYS A 209 -8.74 -16.90 -4.08
N ASN A 210 -7.80 -17.81 -4.17
CA ASN A 210 -6.83 -18.07 -3.10
C ASN A 210 -5.49 -17.41 -3.43
N SER A 211 -5.21 -16.27 -2.81
CA SER A 211 -3.92 -15.58 -2.84
C SER A 211 -3.05 -15.91 -1.63
N ASP A 212 -3.53 -16.69 -0.67
CA ASP A 212 -2.85 -16.98 0.58
C ASP A 212 -1.48 -17.63 0.38
N THR A 213 -0.70 -17.57 1.43
CA THR A 213 0.62 -18.19 1.58
C THR A 213 0.61 -19.18 2.75
N SER A 214 1.74 -19.84 2.98
CA SER A 214 1.85 -20.76 4.11
C SER A 214 1.73 -20.11 5.49
N SER A 215 1.83 -18.79 5.56
CA SER A 215 1.73 -18.05 6.83
C SER A 215 0.30 -17.86 7.31
N GLY A 216 -0.66 -17.72 6.40
CA GLY A 216 -2.05 -17.42 6.72
C GLY A 216 -2.27 -16.02 7.31
N HIS A 217 -1.26 -15.14 7.29
CA HIS A 217 -1.33 -13.83 7.95
C HIS A 217 -2.43 -12.95 7.36
N GLY A 218 -2.44 -12.72 6.04
CA GLY A 218 -3.48 -11.92 5.38
C GLY A 218 -4.87 -12.53 5.51
N THR A 219 -5.01 -13.87 5.51
CA THR A 219 -6.28 -14.53 5.80
C THR A 219 -6.80 -14.18 7.19
N HIS A 220 -5.91 -14.13 8.20
CA HIS A 220 -6.28 -13.73 9.55
C HIS A 220 -6.64 -12.24 9.63
N VAL A 221 -5.85 -11.36 8.99
CA VAL A 221 -6.11 -9.91 8.95
C VAL A 221 -7.44 -9.62 8.26
N GLY A 222 -7.68 -10.17 7.07
CA GLY A 222 -8.93 -10.01 6.34
C GLY A 222 -10.15 -10.52 7.14
N GLY A 223 -10.00 -11.66 7.83
CA GLY A 223 -11.03 -12.20 8.73
C GLY A 223 -11.34 -11.26 9.89
N THR A 224 -10.32 -10.62 10.45
CA THR A 224 -10.47 -9.62 11.51
C THR A 224 -11.19 -8.37 11.01
N ILE A 225 -10.94 -7.96 9.77
CA ILE A 225 -11.60 -6.81 9.14
C ILE A 225 -13.07 -7.12 8.88
N ALA A 226 -13.37 -8.20 8.14
CA ALA A 226 -14.70 -8.37 7.57
C ALA A 226 -15.21 -9.81 7.49
N GLY A 227 -14.57 -10.78 8.13
CA GLY A 227 -15.05 -12.17 8.12
C GLY A 227 -16.52 -12.29 8.51
N ASN A 228 -17.31 -13.11 7.78
CA ASN A 228 -18.74 -13.29 8.03
C ASN A 228 -19.05 -14.26 9.19
N GLY A 229 -18.03 -14.93 9.72
CA GLY A 229 -18.14 -15.82 10.88
C GLY A 229 -18.73 -17.19 10.59
N ASP A 230 -18.91 -17.60 9.34
CA ASP A 230 -19.57 -18.87 8.95
C ASP A 230 -18.84 -20.08 9.50
N ALA A 231 -17.50 -20.08 9.49
CA ALA A 231 -16.69 -21.14 10.08
C ALA A 231 -16.96 -21.35 11.58
N SER A 232 -17.45 -20.35 12.28
CA SER A 232 -17.70 -20.35 13.72
C SER A 232 -19.19 -20.35 14.09
N GLY A 233 -20.10 -20.44 13.10
CA GLY A 233 -21.53 -20.31 13.29
C GLY A 233 -21.92 -18.92 13.82
N GLY A 234 -21.30 -17.87 13.32
CA GLY A 234 -21.58 -16.47 13.63
C GLY A 234 -20.94 -15.95 14.92
N ARG A 235 -20.05 -16.72 15.56
CA ARG A 235 -19.42 -16.29 16.82
C ARG A 235 -18.19 -15.41 16.65
N ARG A 236 -17.47 -15.57 15.52
CA ARG A 236 -16.22 -14.86 15.23
C ARG A 236 -16.42 -14.02 13.98
N LEU A 237 -17.09 -12.91 14.14
CA LEU A 237 -17.36 -11.94 13.09
C LEU A 237 -16.21 -10.93 12.99
N GLY A 238 -15.90 -10.49 11.78
CA GLY A 238 -15.02 -9.35 11.56
C GLY A 238 -15.65 -8.05 12.12
N THR A 239 -14.81 -7.07 12.40
CA THR A 239 -15.24 -5.77 12.96
C THR A 239 -16.21 -5.05 12.02
N ALA A 240 -15.99 -5.14 10.71
CA ALA A 240 -16.84 -4.61 9.65
C ALA A 240 -17.47 -5.77 8.86
N LYS A 241 -18.30 -6.58 9.55
CA LYS A 241 -18.87 -7.82 8.99
C LYS A 241 -19.68 -7.65 7.72
N GLY A 242 -20.20 -6.45 7.43
CA GLY A 242 -20.92 -6.11 6.20
C GLY A 242 -20.06 -5.61 5.06
N ALA A 243 -18.78 -5.30 5.32
CA ALA A 243 -17.85 -4.85 4.28
C ALA A 243 -17.45 -5.98 3.33
N THR A 244 -17.03 -5.61 2.13
CA THR A 244 -16.36 -6.50 1.18
C THR A 244 -14.83 -6.31 1.24
N ILE A 245 -14.09 -7.27 0.71
CA ILE A 245 -12.63 -7.28 0.69
C ILE A 245 -12.12 -7.43 -0.74
N VAL A 246 -11.06 -6.68 -1.04
CA VAL A 246 -10.13 -6.92 -2.14
C VAL A 246 -8.80 -7.35 -1.52
N ALA A 247 -8.27 -8.51 -1.90
CA ALA A 247 -7.01 -9.01 -1.41
C ALA A 247 -5.87 -8.78 -2.41
N LEU A 248 -4.82 -8.11 -1.97
CA LEU A 248 -3.57 -7.92 -2.71
C LEU A 248 -2.46 -8.70 -2.01
N GLY A 249 -2.26 -9.96 -2.43
CA GLY A 249 -1.29 -10.88 -1.83
C GLY A 249 0.12 -10.63 -2.34
N THR A 250 0.97 -10.01 -1.51
CA THR A 250 2.37 -9.74 -1.82
C THR A 250 3.28 -10.95 -1.61
N GLY A 251 2.79 -11.96 -0.87
CA GLY A 251 3.59 -13.12 -0.43
C GLY A 251 4.35 -12.87 0.88
N ASP A 252 4.89 -13.94 1.47
CA ASP A 252 5.57 -13.88 2.78
C ASP A 252 6.92 -13.15 2.75
N GLY A 253 7.58 -13.09 1.59
CA GLY A 253 8.89 -12.45 1.41
C GLY A 253 8.81 -11.16 0.60
N ALA A 254 7.78 -10.37 0.82
CA ALA A 254 7.54 -9.15 0.06
C ALA A 254 8.59 -8.06 0.30
N SER A 255 8.79 -7.23 -0.73
CA SER A 255 9.61 -6.03 -0.66
C SER A 255 8.76 -4.76 -0.63
N ILE A 256 9.39 -3.63 -0.30
CA ILE A 256 8.76 -2.31 -0.38
C ILE A 256 8.13 -2.11 -1.75
N PHE A 257 8.80 -2.53 -2.83
CA PHE A 257 8.28 -2.35 -4.19
C PHE A 257 6.97 -3.10 -4.43
N ALA A 258 6.81 -4.32 -3.90
CA ALA A 258 5.54 -5.05 -3.98
C ALA A 258 4.40 -4.29 -3.27
N ALA A 259 4.69 -3.72 -2.11
CA ALA A 259 3.74 -2.88 -1.39
C ALA A 259 3.39 -1.59 -2.15
N VAL A 260 4.38 -0.93 -2.74
CA VAL A 260 4.19 0.26 -3.60
C VAL A 260 3.27 -0.06 -4.78
N GLU A 261 3.48 -1.19 -5.46
CA GLU A 261 2.60 -1.63 -6.55
C GLU A 261 1.16 -1.90 -6.07
N GLY A 262 0.99 -2.44 -4.85
CA GLY A 262 -0.34 -2.62 -4.25
C GLY A 262 -1.04 -1.29 -3.93
N LEU A 263 -0.30 -0.32 -3.41
CA LEU A 263 -0.82 1.02 -3.16
C LEU A 263 -1.11 1.79 -4.47
N GLU A 264 -0.27 1.64 -5.52
CA GLU A 264 -0.57 2.18 -6.86
C GLU A 264 -1.83 1.56 -7.46
N TRP A 265 -1.98 0.25 -7.34
CA TRP A 265 -3.20 -0.44 -7.75
C TRP A 265 -4.42 0.13 -7.02
N THR A 266 -4.33 0.23 -5.69
CA THR A 266 -5.40 0.80 -4.86
C THR A 266 -5.73 2.24 -5.28
N TYR A 267 -4.72 3.06 -5.52
CA TYR A 267 -4.91 4.44 -5.99
C TYR A 267 -5.65 4.48 -7.34
N GLN A 268 -5.24 3.64 -8.29
CA GLN A 268 -5.85 3.62 -9.62
C GLN A 268 -7.32 3.19 -9.59
N HIS A 269 -7.69 2.23 -8.72
CA HIS A 269 -9.04 1.66 -8.62
C HIS A 269 -9.93 2.36 -7.59
N SER A 270 -9.41 3.36 -6.86
CA SER A 270 -10.20 4.15 -5.91
C SER A 270 -10.42 5.60 -6.34
N ARG A 271 -10.01 5.98 -7.55
CA ARG A 271 -10.19 7.36 -8.06
C ARG A 271 -11.64 7.78 -8.07
N PRO A 272 -11.96 9.03 -7.75
CA PRO A 272 -13.30 9.56 -7.86
C PRO A 272 -13.88 9.32 -9.28
N GLY A 273 -15.04 8.67 -9.34
CA GLY A 273 -15.70 8.30 -10.60
C GLY A 273 -15.20 7.04 -11.31
N LEU A 274 -14.14 6.40 -10.79
CA LEU A 274 -13.59 5.14 -11.30
C LEU A 274 -13.52 4.05 -10.22
N ASN A 275 -14.04 4.31 -9.03
CA ASN A 275 -14.01 3.40 -7.88
C ASN A 275 -15.11 2.33 -8.00
N GLU A 276 -14.90 1.36 -8.89
CA GLU A 276 -15.85 0.29 -9.17
C GLU A 276 -16.06 -0.67 -7.99
N TYR A 277 -15.02 -0.84 -7.16
CA TYR A 277 -15.05 -1.67 -5.96
C TYR A 277 -15.58 -0.94 -4.73
N ASN A 278 -15.86 0.35 -4.81
CA ASN A 278 -16.19 1.21 -3.67
C ASN A 278 -15.17 1.14 -2.53
N ILE A 279 -13.88 1.16 -2.86
CA ILE A 279 -12.75 1.14 -1.92
C ILE A 279 -12.81 2.37 -1.02
N ARG A 280 -12.75 2.15 0.30
CA ARG A 280 -12.76 3.19 1.33
C ARG A 280 -11.56 3.13 2.26
N VAL A 281 -10.96 1.96 2.39
CA VAL A 281 -9.88 1.69 3.34
C VAL A 281 -8.84 0.81 2.66
N VAL A 282 -7.57 1.01 2.97
CA VAL A 282 -6.50 0.03 2.74
C VAL A 282 -5.81 -0.27 4.06
N SER A 283 -5.72 -1.56 4.37
CA SER A 283 -5.10 -2.10 5.58
C SER A 283 -3.72 -2.64 5.26
N ASN A 284 -2.74 -2.26 6.08
CA ASN A 284 -1.33 -2.59 5.91
C ASN A 284 -0.78 -3.11 7.25
N SER A 285 -0.82 -4.43 7.43
CA SER A 285 -0.28 -5.10 8.63
C SER A 285 1.18 -5.52 8.43
N TRP A 286 1.95 -4.63 7.84
CA TRP A 286 3.37 -4.79 7.53
C TRP A 286 4.11 -3.46 7.66
N GLY A 287 5.42 -3.51 7.66
CA GLY A 287 6.25 -2.32 7.71
C GLY A 287 7.73 -2.59 7.66
N THR A 288 8.49 -1.57 7.94
CA THR A 288 9.93 -1.64 8.19
C THR A 288 10.32 -0.70 9.33
N ASN A 289 11.50 -0.92 9.88
CA ASN A 289 12.11 0.02 10.80
C ASN A 289 12.90 1.07 10.00
N GLY A 290 13.03 2.26 10.55
CA GLY A 290 13.78 3.36 9.94
C GLY A 290 13.22 4.72 10.33
N ASP A 291 13.80 5.76 9.77
CA ASP A 291 13.35 7.13 9.97
C ASP A 291 12.28 7.52 8.94
N TYR A 292 11.31 8.30 9.39
CA TYR A 292 10.28 8.84 8.50
C TYR A 292 10.91 9.71 7.40
N ASN A 293 10.57 9.43 6.15
CA ASN A 293 10.99 10.23 5.00
C ASN A 293 9.78 10.57 4.13
N PRO A 294 9.44 11.87 4.00
CA PRO A 294 8.28 12.30 3.23
C PRO A 294 8.42 12.06 1.71
N SER A 295 9.60 11.69 1.23
CA SER A 295 9.85 11.38 -0.19
C SER A 295 9.76 9.89 -0.53
N ASN A 296 9.62 9.01 0.47
CA ASN A 296 9.48 7.57 0.23
C ASN A 296 8.19 7.27 -0.55
N ALA A 297 8.26 6.28 -1.44
CA ALA A 297 7.16 5.91 -2.33
C ALA A 297 5.87 5.55 -1.57
N VAL A 298 5.98 4.77 -0.48
CA VAL A 298 4.84 4.40 0.37
C VAL A 298 4.20 5.63 1.01
N THR A 299 5.02 6.55 1.54
CA THR A 299 4.55 7.81 2.14
C THR A 299 3.78 8.66 1.12
N LEU A 300 4.35 8.84 -0.07
CA LEU A 300 3.71 9.63 -1.13
C LEU A 300 2.38 9.02 -1.59
N LEU A 301 2.32 7.70 -1.77
CA LEU A 301 1.07 7.02 -2.14
C LEU A 301 0.03 7.09 -1.03
N THR A 302 0.45 7.02 0.23
CA THR A 302 -0.43 7.22 1.40
C THR A 302 -1.08 8.60 1.37
N ASP A 303 -0.28 9.65 1.14
CA ASP A 303 -0.79 11.01 0.99
C ASP A 303 -1.78 11.11 -0.18
N MET A 304 -1.42 10.57 -1.34
CA MET A 304 -2.27 10.61 -2.54
C MET A 304 -3.59 9.85 -2.35
N LEU A 305 -3.56 8.66 -1.77
CA LEU A 305 -4.76 7.89 -1.44
C LEU A 305 -5.69 8.67 -0.52
N THR A 306 -5.12 9.29 0.52
CA THR A 306 -5.90 10.01 1.53
C THR A 306 -6.47 11.32 0.96
N TYR A 307 -5.66 12.14 0.31
CA TYR A 307 -6.07 13.48 -0.11
C TYR A 307 -6.80 13.50 -1.46
N ASP A 308 -6.37 12.69 -2.42
CA ASP A 308 -6.96 12.72 -3.77
C ASP A 308 -8.18 11.79 -3.87
N ASN A 309 -8.08 10.59 -3.27
CA ASN A 309 -9.08 9.54 -3.42
C ASN A 309 -10.01 9.39 -2.20
N GLN A 310 -9.69 10.05 -1.08
CA GLN A 310 -10.44 9.94 0.19
C GLN A 310 -10.51 8.49 0.71
N VAL A 311 -9.42 7.76 0.56
CA VAL A 311 -9.24 6.41 1.10
C VAL A 311 -8.47 6.50 2.41
N ALA A 312 -8.99 5.90 3.46
CA ALA A 312 -8.27 5.79 4.74
C ALA A 312 -7.13 4.77 4.61
N VAL A 313 -5.90 5.19 4.87
CA VAL A 313 -4.73 4.32 4.85
C VAL A 313 -4.34 3.98 6.28
N ILE A 314 -4.40 2.70 6.62
CA ILE A 314 -4.16 2.20 7.97
C ILE A 314 -2.88 1.37 7.99
N PHE A 315 -2.02 1.65 8.97
CA PHE A 315 -0.81 0.87 9.23
C PHE A 315 -0.79 0.36 10.67
N ALA A 316 -0.37 -0.89 10.85
CA ALA A 316 0.02 -1.38 12.15
C ALA A 316 1.25 -0.63 12.66
N ALA A 317 1.24 -0.23 13.93
CA ALA A 317 2.31 0.56 14.54
C ALA A 317 3.65 -0.20 14.68
N SER A 318 3.66 -1.49 14.56
CA SER A 318 4.76 -2.45 14.70
C SER A 318 4.50 -3.45 15.84
N ASN A 319 5.28 -4.53 15.86
CA ASN A 319 5.38 -5.47 16.98
C ASN A 319 6.63 -5.23 17.85
N SER A 320 7.40 -4.20 17.55
CA SER A 320 8.68 -3.88 18.22
C SER A 320 8.51 -2.89 19.38
N GLY A 321 7.35 -2.89 20.04
CA GLY A 321 7.00 -1.98 21.13
C GLY A 321 7.67 -2.29 22.49
N GLY A 322 8.58 -3.27 22.52
CA GLY A 322 9.26 -3.68 23.76
C GLY A 322 8.32 -4.28 24.82
N SER A 323 8.84 -4.41 26.03
CA SER A 323 8.08 -4.94 27.19
C SER A 323 7.26 -3.88 27.94
N GLY A 324 7.19 -2.66 27.40
CA GLY A 324 6.57 -1.52 28.09
C GLY A 324 7.49 -0.84 29.11
N ASP A 325 8.76 -1.19 29.09
CA ASP A 325 9.81 -0.53 29.87
C ASP A 325 10.34 0.66 29.06
N GLU A 326 10.06 1.88 29.53
CA GLU A 326 10.47 3.14 28.87
C GLU A 326 12.02 3.30 28.76
N SER A 327 12.80 2.35 29.29
CA SER A 327 14.25 2.37 29.24
C SER A 327 14.85 1.75 27.96
N GLU A 328 14.04 1.19 27.07
CA GLU A 328 14.53 0.56 25.84
C GLU A 328 14.70 1.61 24.73
N ASP A 329 15.96 1.87 24.36
CA ASP A 329 16.35 2.76 23.25
C ASP A 329 15.89 2.23 21.87
N ASP A 330 15.30 1.02 21.80
CA ASP A 330 14.93 0.32 20.58
C ASP A 330 13.41 0.30 20.28
N LEU A 331 12.63 1.10 20.99
CA LEU A 331 11.18 1.25 20.71
C LEU A 331 11.00 1.92 19.35
N ARG A 332 10.77 1.13 18.30
CA ARG A 332 10.61 1.62 16.95
C ARG A 332 9.18 1.40 16.45
N THR A 333 8.56 2.48 16.08
CA THR A 333 7.31 2.45 15.35
C THR A 333 7.60 2.13 13.87
N ASN A 334 6.69 1.39 13.21
CA ASN A 334 6.69 1.23 11.79
C ASN A 334 6.84 2.60 11.10
N VAL A 335 7.84 2.74 10.23
CA VAL A 335 8.16 4.02 9.59
C VAL A 335 6.99 4.61 8.81
N TYR A 336 6.17 3.76 8.18
CA TYR A 336 5.02 4.19 7.38
C TYR A 336 3.82 4.57 8.25
N ALA A 337 3.69 3.99 9.44
CA ALA A 337 2.69 4.39 10.42
C ALA A 337 2.93 5.81 10.96
N ASN A 338 4.13 6.36 10.77
CA ASN A 338 4.47 7.74 11.13
C ASN A 338 4.08 8.76 10.04
N THR A 339 3.53 8.32 8.91
CA THR A 339 3.03 9.22 7.86
C THR A 339 1.86 10.05 8.40
N PRO A 340 1.90 11.40 8.33
CA PRO A 340 0.87 12.25 8.95
C PRO A 340 -0.55 12.03 8.43
N SER A 341 -0.71 11.52 7.21
CA SER A 341 -2.01 11.19 6.59
C SER A 341 -2.48 9.77 6.87
N ALA A 342 -1.65 8.92 7.49
CA ALA A 342 -1.99 7.56 7.85
C ALA A 342 -2.69 7.48 9.21
N ILE A 343 -3.42 6.39 9.41
CA ILE A 343 -3.93 5.98 10.73
C ILE A 343 -2.99 4.91 11.28
N SER A 344 -2.28 5.23 12.35
CA SER A 344 -1.39 4.31 13.08
C SER A 344 -2.16 3.56 14.15
N VAL A 345 -2.13 2.23 14.11
CA VAL A 345 -2.88 1.38 15.05
C VAL A 345 -1.93 0.54 15.89
N ALA A 346 -1.97 0.75 17.20
CA ALA A 346 -1.20 0.00 18.18
C ALA A 346 -2.08 -1.02 18.91
N ALA A 347 -1.47 -2.09 19.43
CA ALA A 347 -2.13 -3.05 20.28
C ALA A 347 -2.28 -2.51 21.71
N LEU A 348 -3.36 -2.91 22.37
CA LEU A 348 -3.61 -2.66 23.79
C LEU A 348 -3.75 -4.00 24.52
N THR A 349 -3.42 -4.00 25.82
CA THR A 349 -3.76 -5.12 26.71
C THR A 349 -5.23 -5.04 27.11
N HIS A 350 -5.81 -6.17 27.43
CA HIS A 350 -7.20 -6.27 27.88
C HIS A 350 -7.36 -6.13 29.41
N ASP A 351 -6.33 -5.68 30.14
CA ASP A 351 -6.33 -5.57 31.60
C ASP A 351 -7.07 -4.33 32.13
#